data_b36d82d274030e2ef12c388b9c5e4ea8
#
_entry.id   b36d82d274030e2ef12c388b9c5e4ea8
#
_cell.length_a   1.000
_cell.length_b   1.000
_cell.length_c   1.000
_cell.angle_alpha   90.00
_cell.angle_beta   90.00
_cell.angle_gamma   90.00
#
_symmetry.space_group_name_H-M   'P 1'
#
loop_
_entity.id
_entity.type
_entity.pdbx_description
1 polymer ?
#
loop_
_entity_poly.entity_id
_entity_poly.type
_entity_poly.pdbx_seq_one_letter_code
_entity_poly.pdbx_strand_id
1 'polypeptide(L)'
;GKTAGDVSSMKTAPSGHYTLQLSSSSNYDNLNNWAKKEKLDKYVVYETSRNGQPWYVLVSGIYASKDEAKRAVTSLPADVQAKNPWAKPLHQVQADLK
;
A
#
# COMPACT_ATOMS: atom_id res chain seq x y z
N GLY A 1 -2.65 -5.67 14.79
CA GLY A 1 -1.43 -5.03 14.34
C GLY A 1 -1.63 -3.53 14.12
N LYS A 2 -0.54 -2.81 13.95
CA LYS A 2 -0.61 -1.37 13.68
C LYS A 2 -1.07 -1.11 12.25
N THR A 3 -1.99 -0.15 12.10
CA THR A 3 -2.48 0.25 10.79
C THR A 3 -2.65 1.76 10.74
N ALA A 4 -2.63 2.32 9.51
CA ALA A 4 -2.99 3.70 9.25
C ALA A 4 -3.86 3.73 7.99
N GLY A 5 -4.77 4.69 7.92
CA GLY A 5 -5.69 4.82 6.81
C GLY A 5 -6.87 3.87 6.92
N ASP A 6 -7.66 3.79 5.85
CA ASP A 6 -8.89 2.98 5.84
C ASP A 6 -8.61 1.55 5.39
N VAL A 7 -8.13 0.74 6.34
CA VAL A 7 -7.84 -0.68 6.09
C VAL A 7 -9.11 -1.43 5.67
N SER A 8 -10.27 -1.04 6.20
CA SER A 8 -11.52 -1.73 5.89
C SER A 8 -11.88 -1.64 4.41
N SER A 9 -11.52 -0.53 3.74
CA SER A 9 -11.78 -0.41 2.31
C SER A 9 -10.98 -1.43 1.50
N MET A 10 -9.80 -1.79 1.96
CA MET A 10 -9.00 -2.83 1.32
C MET A 10 -9.62 -4.22 1.51
N LYS A 11 -10.19 -4.48 2.70
CA LYS A 11 -10.81 -5.77 3.01
C LYS A 11 -12.09 -6.00 2.22
N THR A 12 -12.84 -4.94 1.94
CA THR A 12 -14.16 -5.04 1.31
C THR A 12 -14.15 -4.81 -0.20
N ALA A 13 -13.05 -4.33 -0.76
CA ALA A 13 -12.93 -4.10 -2.19
C ALA A 13 -12.94 -5.43 -2.95
N PRO A 14 -13.41 -5.44 -4.22
CA PRO A 14 -13.38 -6.67 -5.02
C PRO A 14 -11.97 -7.22 -5.14
N SER A 15 -11.81 -8.53 -4.96
CA SER A 15 -10.50 -9.18 -4.94
C SER A 15 -9.75 -9.10 -6.28
N GLY A 16 -10.49 -8.87 -7.37
CA GLY A 16 -9.89 -8.70 -8.69
C GLY A 16 -9.33 -7.30 -8.96
N HIS A 17 -9.50 -6.38 -8.02
CA HIS A 17 -8.93 -5.03 -8.15
C HIS A 17 -7.47 -5.00 -7.69
N TYR A 18 -6.85 -3.84 -7.83
CA TYR A 18 -5.43 -3.65 -7.53
C TYR A 18 -5.22 -2.41 -6.65
N THR A 19 -4.11 -2.39 -5.94
CA THR A 19 -3.62 -1.20 -5.25
C THR A 19 -2.18 -0.98 -5.68
N LEU A 20 -1.61 0.18 -5.33
CA LEU A 20 -0.18 0.42 -5.57
C LEU A 20 0.58 0.18 -4.27
N GLN A 21 1.54 -0.73 -4.29
CA GLN A 21 2.47 -0.87 -3.18
C GLN A 21 3.61 0.12 -3.41
N LEU A 22 3.75 1.06 -2.48
CA LEU A 22 4.71 2.16 -2.60
C LEU A 22 6.00 1.89 -1.87
N SER A 23 5.92 1.24 -0.72
CA SER A 23 7.10 0.93 0.09
C SER A 23 6.74 -0.10 1.17
N SER A 24 7.73 -0.59 1.86
CA SER A 24 7.55 -1.47 3.01
C SER A 24 8.70 -1.29 3.98
N SER A 25 8.50 -1.66 5.24
CA SER A 25 9.51 -1.47 6.28
C SER A 25 9.22 -2.36 7.49
N SER A 26 10.25 -2.67 8.25
CA SER A 26 10.09 -3.27 9.57
C SER A 26 9.73 -2.23 10.65
N ASN A 27 9.78 -0.94 10.31
CA ASN A 27 9.52 0.15 11.24
C ASN A 27 8.26 0.91 10.80
N TYR A 28 7.18 0.71 11.56
CA TYR A 28 5.90 1.33 11.26
C TYR A 28 5.98 2.87 11.25
N ASP A 29 6.60 3.45 12.27
CA ASP A 29 6.63 4.90 12.41
C ASP A 29 7.39 5.57 11.25
N ASN A 30 8.52 5.00 10.85
CA ASN A 30 9.27 5.52 9.72
C ASN A 30 8.44 5.50 8.44
N LEU A 31 7.75 4.40 8.19
CA LEU A 31 6.95 4.24 7.00
C LEU A 31 5.76 5.20 6.99
N ASN A 32 5.05 5.28 8.10
CA ASN A 32 3.89 6.17 8.22
C ASN A 32 4.30 7.64 8.15
N ASN A 33 5.40 8.01 8.80
CA ASN A 33 5.89 9.38 8.76
C ASN A 33 6.35 9.78 7.35
N TRP A 34 6.96 8.85 6.63
CA TRP A 34 7.34 9.10 5.23
C TRP A 34 6.10 9.35 4.35
N ALA A 35 5.03 8.55 4.54
CA ALA A 35 3.80 8.74 3.80
C ALA A 35 3.18 10.12 4.06
N LYS A 36 3.20 10.57 5.32
CA LYS A 36 2.70 11.89 5.68
C LYS A 36 3.56 13.00 5.07
N LYS A 37 4.87 12.83 5.09
CA LYS A 37 5.80 13.80 4.52
C LYS A 37 5.58 13.99 3.02
N GLU A 38 5.32 12.89 2.32
CA GLU A 38 5.03 12.92 0.88
C GLU A 38 3.62 13.39 0.57
N LYS A 39 2.80 13.64 1.60
CA LYS A 39 1.42 14.11 1.45
C LYS A 39 0.59 13.18 0.58
N LEU A 40 0.79 11.88 0.74
CA LEU A 40 0.06 10.89 -0.03
C LEU A 40 -1.42 10.90 0.33
N ASP A 41 -2.27 10.79 -0.69
CA ASP A 41 -3.71 10.73 -0.52
C ASP A 41 -4.15 9.26 -0.49
N LYS A 42 -5.14 8.95 0.34
CA LYS A 42 -5.77 7.62 0.41
C LYS A 42 -4.76 6.47 0.61
N TYR A 43 -3.70 6.73 1.36
CA TYR A 43 -2.74 5.67 1.65
C TYR A 43 -3.21 4.81 2.83
N VAL A 44 -2.74 3.57 2.84
CA VAL A 44 -2.98 2.62 3.92
C VAL A 44 -1.64 1.98 4.29
N VAL A 45 -1.37 1.90 5.59
CA VAL A 45 -0.26 1.11 6.11
C VAL A 45 -0.85 -0.04 6.90
N TYR A 46 -0.44 -1.26 6.58
CA TYR A 46 -0.90 -2.43 7.33
C TYR A 46 0.26 -3.32 7.74
N GLU A 47 0.02 -4.11 8.77
CA GLU A 47 1.01 -5.04 9.29
C GLU A 47 0.78 -6.42 8.70
N THR A 48 1.87 -7.07 8.31
CA THR A 48 1.88 -8.49 7.93
C THR A 48 3.07 -9.15 8.61
N SER A 49 3.38 -10.38 8.23
CA SER A 49 4.50 -11.11 8.78
C SER A 49 5.49 -11.44 7.67
N ARG A 50 6.78 -11.27 7.97
CA ARG A 50 7.86 -11.66 7.06
C ARG A 50 8.90 -12.41 7.86
N ASN A 51 9.09 -13.68 7.52
CA ASN A 51 10.03 -14.55 8.23
C ASN A 51 9.78 -14.57 9.74
N GLY A 52 8.49 -14.58 10.13
CA GLY A 52 8.09 -14.62 11.53
C GLY A 52 8.21 -13.28 12.26
N GLN A 53 8.54 -12.20 11.56
CA GLN A 53 8.70 -10.88 12.15
C GLN A 53 7.63 -9.92 11.63
N PRO A 54 7.22 -8.91 12.44
CA PRO A 54 6.31 -7.88 11.95
C PRO A 54 6.90 -7.14 10.75
N TRP A 55 6.06 -6.93 9.75
CA TRP A 55 6.45 -6.22 8.54
C TRP A 55 5.31 -5.30 8.12
N TYR A 56 5.63 -4.08 7.73
CA TYR A 56 4.63 -3.08 7.40
C TYR A 56 4.69 -2.74 5.93
N VAL A 57 3.52 -2.59 5.32
CA VAL A 57 3.39 -2.34 3.89
C VAL A 57 2.57 -1.08 3.69
N LEU A 58 3.05 -0.20 2.81
CA LEU A 58 2.37 1.04 2.44
C LEU A 58 1.78 0.87 1.05
N VAL A 59 0.46 1.01 0.95
CA VAL A 59 -0.26 0.91 -0.31
C VAL A 59 -1.13 2.15 -0.49
N SER A 60 -1.52 2.44 -1.73
CA SER A 60 -2.32 3.63 -2.04
C SER A 60 -3.30 3.34 -3.17
N GLY A 61 -4.55 3.76 -2.97
CA GLY A 61 -5.60 3.71 -3.97
C GLY A 61 -6.15 2.32 -4.23
N ILE A 62 -7.28 2.29 -4.93
CA ILE A 62 -7.91 1.05 -5.38
C ILE A 62 -8.23 1.23 -6.86
N TYR A 63 -7.75 0.31 -7.69
CA TYR A 63 -7.84 0.41 -9.14
C TYR A 63 -8.50 -0.84 -9.69
N ALA A 64 -9.37 -0.65 -10.70
CA ALA A 64 -10.11 -1.76 -11.29
C ALA A 64 -9.22 -2.68 -12.13
N SER A 65 -8.08 -2.17 -12.60
CA SER A 65 -7.17 -2.95 -13.43
C SER A 65 -5.72 -2.60 -13.11
N LYS A 66 -4.84 -3.51 -13.50
CA LYS A 66 -3.40 -3.31 -13.38
C LYS A 66 -2.93 -2.09 -14.16
N ASP A 67 -3.49 -1.87 -15.35
CA ASP A 67 -3.12 -0.74 -16.19
C ASP A 67 -3.50 0.60 -15.56
N GLU A 68 -4.67 0.67 -14.91
CA GLU A 68 -5.07 1.88 -14.20
C GLU A 68 -4.12 2.18 -13.05
N ALA A 69 -3.71 1.15 -12.30
CA ALA A 69 -2.76 1.31 -11.21
C ALA A 69 -1.42 1.83 -11.74
N LYS A 70 -0.93 1.27 -12.83
CA LYS A 70 0.33 1.71 -13.45
C LYS A 70 0.28 3.17 -13.90
N ARG A 71 -0.85 3.59 -14.47
CA ARG A 71 -1.00 4.98 -14.90
C ARG A 71 -1.00 5.95 -13.73
N ALA A 72 -1.54 5.52 -12.59
CA ALA A 72 -1.56 6.36 -11.40
C ALA A 72 -0.17 6.65 -10.84
N VAL A 73 0.82 5.81 -11.14
CA VAL A 73 2.21 6.02 -10.71
C VAL A 73 2.74 7.36 -11.20
N THR A 74 2.37 7.77 -12.41
CA THR A 74 2.87 9.02 -13.01
C THR A 74 2.39 10.27 -12.27
N SER A 75 1.34 10.15 -11.46
CA SER A 75 0.81 11.25 -10.66
C SER A 75 1.47 11.35 -9.27
N LEU A 76 2.32 10.41 -8.93
CA LEU A 76 2.97 10.38 -7.62
C LEU A 76 4.18 11.32 -7.57
N PRO A 77 4.54 11.81 -6.35
CA PRO A 77 5.77 12.58 -6.20
C PRO A 77 7.01 11.80 -6.67
N ALA A 78 8.03 12.53 -7.10
CA ALA A 78 9.24 11.89 -7.64
C ALA A 78 9.90 10.92 -6.65
N ASP A 79 9.93 11.29 -5.36
CA ASP A 79 10.51 10.43 -4.32
C ASP A 79 9.75 9.11 -4.19
N VAL A 80 8.44 9.16 -4.37
CA VAL A 80 7.59 7.97 -4.32
C VAL A 80 7.82 7.11 -5.56
N GLN A 81 7.90 7.73 -6.73
CA GLN A 81 8.20 7.01 -7.96
C GLN A 81 9.55 6.30 -7.90
N ALA A 82 10.52 6.89 -7.21
CA ALA A 82 11.86 6.31 -7.04
C ALA A 82 11.83 5.01 -6.22
N LYS A 83 10.77 4.73 -5.48
CA LYS A 83 10.58 3.48 -4.75
C LYS A 83 10.10 2.34 -5.64
N ASN A 84 9.89 2.62 -6.94
CA ASN A 84 9.42 1.63 -7.91
C ASN A 84 8.07 1.00 -7.50
N PRO A 85 7.00 1.82 -7.36
CA PRO A 85 5.69 1.29 -7.00
C PRO A 85 5.22 0.25 -8.02
N TRP A 86 4.46 -0.73 -7.54
CA TRP A 86 3.94 -1.76 -8.42
C TRP A 86 2.47 -2.07 -8.10
N ALA A 87 1.77 -2.59 -9.10
CA ALA A 87 0.36 -2.96 -8.97
C ALA A 87 0.25 -4.28 -8.21
N LYS A 88 -0.26 -4.21 -6.97
CA LYS A 88 -0.42 -5.37 -6.11
C LYS A 88 -1.88 -5.82 -6.14
N PRO A 89 -2.15 -7.09 -6.46
CA PRO A 89 -3.54 -7.57 -6.44
C PRO A 89 -4.14 -7.45 -5.05
N LEU A 90 -5.38 -6.99 -4.97
CA LEU A 90 -6.05 -6.83 -3.68
C LEU A 90 -6.26 -8.15 -2.96
N HIS A 91 -6.46 -9.25 -3.69
CA HIS A 91 -6.60 -10.54 -3.03
C HIS A 91 -5.35 -10.89 -2.21
N GLN A 92 -4.18 -10.42 -2.65
CA GLN A 92 -2.94 -10.63 -1.90
C GLN A 92 -2.91 -9.76 -0.63
N VAL A 93 -3.36 -8.51 -0.72
CA VAL A 93 -3.49 -7.64 0.45
C VAL A 93 -4.47 -8.25 1.45
N GLN A 94 -5.61 -8.73 0.96
CA GLN A 94 -6.62 -9.35 1.81
C GLN A 94 -6.09 -10.59 2.52
N ALA A 95 -5.26 -11.37 1.83
CA ALA A 95 -4.61 -12.53 2.43
C ALA A 95 -3.61 -12.11 3.53
N ASP A 96 -2.86 -11.04 3.28
CA ASP A 96 -1.89 -10.51 4.26
C ASP A 96 -2.58 -10.00 5.52
N LEU A 97 -3.82 -9.52 5.40
CA LEU A 97 -4.58 -8.94 6.52
C LEU A 97 -5.29 -9.97 7.40
N LYS A 98 -5.26 -11.22 7.02
CA LYS A 98 -5.91 -12.28 7.81
C LYS A 98 -5.12 -12.62 9.07
#